data_675d36b3688072ef7d9fed5efc3816d2
#
_entry.id   675d36b3688072ef7d9fed5efc3816d2
#
_cell.length_a   1.000
_cell.length_b   1.000
_cell.length_c   1.000
_cell.angle_alpha   90.00
_cell.angle_beta   90.00
_cell.angle_gamma   90.00
#
_symmetry.space_group_name_H-M   'P 1'
#
loop_
_entity.id
_entity.type
_entity.pdbx_description
1 polymer ?
#
loop_
_entity_poly.entity_id
_entity_poly.type
_entity_poly.pdbx_seq_one_letter_code
_entity_poly.pdbx_strand_id
1 'polypeptide(L)'
;CPPWPVTEPVAAAALARTLRWAERSIAARSTGDTALFGIVQGSSFRPLREAGAAALAGLPFDGYAIGGVSVGEPLAPRRAAIEWTAPCLPEHRVRYLMGVGTIPDMLHAIAHGVDLFDCVLPARNGRHGLLYTREGALRIKNARFRDDSAPLDPECGCPVCSRLSRAFLHHLYRSGELSAAVYGTIHNLRVFLDFMGEAREAIAAFRVADLARRWTSRSADEHRSENSVAVESQEPRSRS
;
A
#
# COMPACT_ATOMS: atom_id res chain seq x y z
N CYS A 1 -13.64 -11.42 -2.06
CA CYS A 1 -13.41 -10.20 -2.84
C CYS A 1 -13.36 -10.58 -4.34
N PRO A 2 -14.29 -10.12 -5.18
CA PRO A 2 -14.23 -10.38 -6.62
C PRO A 2 -13.13 -9.52 -7.26
N PRO A 3 -12.45 -10.03 -8.33
CA PRO A 3 -11.47 -9.25 -9.07
C PRO A 3 -12.16 -8.13 -9.88
N TRP A 4 -11.40 -7.10 -10.25
CA TRP A 4 -11.82 -6.05 -11.16
C TRP A 4 -11.66 -6.51 -12.64
N PRO A 5 -12.59 -6.14 -13.56
CA PRO A 5 -13.89 -5.49 -13.33
C PRO A 5 -14.95 -6.47 -12.83
N VAL A 6 -15.95 -5.97 -12.08
CA VAL A 6 -17.03 -6.77 -11.54
C VAL A 6 -18.37 -6.05 -11.75
N THR A 7 -19.45 -6.81 -11.94
CA THR A 7 -20.80 -6.26 -12.00
C THR A 7 -21.40 -6.06 -10.60
N GLU A 8 -22.29 -5.09 -10.47
CA GLU A 8 -22.91 -4.76 -9.17
C GLU A 8 -23.63 -5.96 -8.50
N PRO A 9 -24.40 -6.81 -9.22
CA PRO A 9 -25.02 -8.00 -8.60
C PRO A 9 -24.00 -8.97 -8.00
N VAL A 10 -22.85 -9.16 -8.65
CA VAL A 10 -21.77 -10.02 -8.14
C VAL A 10 -21.11 -9.40 -6.91
N ALA A 11 -20.89 -8.09 -6.92
CA ALA A 11 -20.35 -7.36 -5.76
C ALA A 11 -21.34 -7.40 -4.58
N ALA A 12 -22.64 -7.24 -4.82
CA ALA A 12 -23.70 -7.34 -3.80
C ALA A 12 -23.77 -8.75 -3.17
N ALA A 13 -23.72 -9.80 -3.99
CA ALA A 13 -23.68 -11.17 -3.50
C ALA A 13 -22.43 -11.47 -2.66
N ALA A 14 -21.27 -10.90 -3.05
CA ALA A 14 -20.03 -11.00 -2.30
C ALA A 14 -20.13 -10.26 -0.95
N LEU A 15 -20.72 -9.07 -0.92
CA LEU A 15 -20.97 -8.31 0.31
C LEU A 15 -21.90 -9.09 1.26
N ALA A 16 -23.03 -9.60 0.77
CA ALA A 16 -23.95 -10.39 1.58
C ALA A 16 -23.26 -11.63 2.21
N ARG A 17 -22.34 -12.26 1.49
CA ARG A 17 -21.51 -13.36 2.02
C ARG A 17 -20.57 -12.85 3.10
N THR A 18 -19.94 -11.70 2.90
CA THR A 18 -19.04 -11.09 3.87
C THR A 18 -19.74 -10.81 5.19
N LEU A 19 -20.95 -10.27 5.17
CA LEU A 19 -21.72 -9.99 6.39
C LEU A 19 -22.04 -11.28 7.16
N ARG A 20 -22.53 -12.33 6.49
CA ARG A 20 -22.75 -13.64 7.13
C ARG A 20 -21.46 -14.23 7.72
N TRP A 21 -20.31 -14.02 7.06
CA TRP A 21 -19.03 -14.50 7.58
C TRP A 21 -18.51 -13.65 8.73
N ALA A 22 -18.80 -12.37 8.75
CA ALA A 22 -18.49 -11.48 9.87
C ALA A 22 -19.15 -11.99 11.17
N GLU A 23 -20.44 -12.28 11.14
CA GLU A 23 -21.18 -12.85 12.28
C GLU A 23 -20.59 -14.20 12.72
N ARG A 24 -20.29 -15.10 11.77
CA ARG A 24 -19.65 -16.39 12.07
C ARG A 24 -18.27 -16.25 12.67
N SER A 25 -17.47 -15.26 12.20
CA SER A 25 -16.14 -15.01 12.74
C SER A 25 -16.20 -14.52 14.19
N ILE A 26 -17.14 -13.64 14.50
CA ILE A 26 -17.40 -13.18 15.87
C ILE A 26 -17.82 -14.36 16.76
N ALA A 27 -18.77 -15.18 16.31
CA ALA A 27 -19.23 -16.34 17.06
C ALA A 27 -18.13 -17.41 17.28
N ALA A 28 -17.18 -17.51 16.35
CA ALA A 28 -16.08 -18.47 16.44
C ALA A 28 -14.89 -17.95 17.27
N ARG A 29 -14.87 -16.67 17.68
CA ARG A 29 -13.79 -16.09 18.47
C ARG A 29 -13.76 -16.73 19.86
N SER A 30 -12.72 -17.49 20.16
CA SER A 30 -12.57 -18.27 21.39
C SER A 30 -11.90 -17.49 22.53
N THR A 31 -11.11 -16.46 22.21
CA THR A 31 -10.36 -15.65 23.20
C THR A 31 -10.50 -14.16 22.90
N GLY A 32 -10.33 -13.32 23.92
CA GLY A 32 -10.27 -11.85 23.77
C GLY A 32 -8.89 -11.31 23.45
N ASP A 33 -7.87 -12.17 23.37
CA ASP A 33 -6.47 -11.74 23.33
C ASP A 33 -6.00 -11.30 21.94
N THR A 34 -6.77 -11.64 20.88
CA THR A 34 -6.46 -11.29 19.51
C THR A 34 -7.52 -10.33 18.96
N ALA A 35 -7.09 -9.20 18.40
CA ALA A 35 -7.98 -8.25 17.76
C ALA A 35 -8.62 -8.85 16.50
N LEU A 36 -9.94 -8.71 16.36
CA LEU A 36 -10.71 -9.16 15.21
C LEU A 36 -11.20 -7.96 14.41
N PHE A 37 -10.89 -7.92 13.11
CA PHE A 37 -11.26 -6.85 12.20
C PHE A 37 -12.39 -7.26 11.26
N GLY A 38 -13.43 -6.40 11.17
CA GLY A 38 -14.48 -6.53 10.16
C GLY A 38 -14.00 -5.95 8.84
N ILE A 39 -14.16 -6.70 7.72
CA ILE A 39 -13.66 -6.26 6.39
C ILE A 39 -14.83 -5.76 5.55
N VAL A 40 -14.84 -4.46 5.22
CA VAL A 40 -15.83 -3.86 4.32
C VAL A 40 -15.49 -4.23 2.87
N GLN A 41 -16.48 -4.79 2.17
CA GLN A 41 -16.42 -5.08 0.75
C GLN A 41 -17.39 -4.16 -0.02
N GLY A 42 -17.56 -4.34 -1.34
CA GLY A 42 -18.49 -3.53 -2.13
C GLY A 42 -17.91 -3.05 -3.46
N SER A 43 -16.64 -3.44 -3.76
CA SER A 43 -15.94 -3.06 -5.00
C SER A 43 -15.95 -1.52 -5.22
N SER A 44 -16.29 -1.05 -6.41
CA SER A 44 -16.42 0.37 -6.78
C SER A 44 -17.87 0.87 -6.77
N PHE A 45 -18.75 0.24 -5.99
CA PHE A 45 -20.16 0.63 -5.89
C PHE A 45 -20.42 1.32 -4.56
N ARG A 46 -20.61 2.64 -4.60
CA ARG A 46 -20.81 3.48 -3.42
C ARG A 46 -21.91 2.98 -2.49
N PRO A 47 -23.12 2.63 -2.98
CA PRO A 47 -24.20 2.14 -2.10
C PRO A 47 -23.81 0.87 -1.34
N LEU A 48 -23.07 -0.04 -1.99
CA LEU A 48 -22.61 -1.27 -1.37
C LEU A 48 -21.53 -1.01 -0.31
N ARG A 49 -20.63 -0.05 -0.55
CA ARG A 49 -19.60 0.36 0.41
C ARG A 49 -20.22 0.94 1.67
N GLU A 50 -21.12 1.91 1.51
CA GLU A 50 -21.78 2.58 2.63
C GLU A 50 -22.65 1.60 3.43
N ALA A 51 -23.47 0.78 2.76
CA ALA A 51 -24.29 -0.24 3.43
C ALA A 51 -23.44 -1.29 4.16
N GLY A 52 -22.35 -1.74 3.54
CA GLY A 52 -21.43 -2.71 4.15
C GLY A 52 -20.69 -2.15 5.36
N ALA A 53 -20.24 -0.90 5.29
CA ALA A 53 -19.59 -0.22 6.41
C ALA A 53 -20.55 -0.03 7.59
N ALA A 54 -21.78 0.45 7.32
CA ALA A 54 -22.80 0.65 8.35
C ALA A 54 -23.18 -0.68 9.04
N ALA A 55 -23.37 -1.76 8.27
CA ALA A 55 -23.70 -3.06 8.82
C ALA A 55 -22.57 -3.62 9.71
N LEU A 56 -21.31 -3.51 9.28
CA LEU A 56 -20.17 -3.98 10.06
C LEU A 56 -19.90 -3.11 11.29
N ALA A 57 -20.09 -1.78 11.20
CA ALA A 57 -19.94 -0.88 12.32
C ALA A 57 -20.88 -1.17 13.50
N GLY A 58 -22.02 -1.82 13.24
CA GLY A 58 -22.95 -2.31 14.26
C GLY A 58 -22.51 -3.62 14.94
N LEU A 59 -21.42 -4.25 14.50
CA LEU A 59 -20.91 -5.50 15.06
C LEU A 59 -19.70 -5.26 15.97
N PRO A 60 -19.46 -6.11 16.99
CA PRO A 60 -18.42 -5.91 18.02
C PRO A 60 -17.02 -6.28 17.52
N PHE A 61 -16.54 -5.63 16.48
CA PHE A 61 -15.17 -5.72 16.00
C PHE A 61 -14.23 -4.77 16.76
N ASP A 62 -12.96 -5.16 16.88
CA ASP A 62 -11.92 -4.33 17.50
C ASP A 62 -11.43 -3.23 16.54
N GLY A 63 -11.57 -3.45 15.24
CA GLY A 63 -11.24 -2.51 14.17
C GLY A 63 -11.93 -2.89 12.86
N TYR A 64 -11.76 -2.06 11.85
CA TYR A 64 -12.41 -2.24 10.54
C TYR A 64 -11.40 -2.12 9.41
N ALA A 65 -11.49 -3.01 8.45
CA ALA A 65 -10.64 -2.99 7.27
C ALA A 65 -11.44 -2.58 6.02
N ILE A 66 -10.81 -1.79 5.16
CA ILE A 66 -11.29 -1.43 3.82
C ILE A 66 -10.68 -2.45 2.86
N GLY A 67 -11.46 -3.46 2.49
CA GLY A 67 -11.07 -4.51 1.55
C GLY A 67 -11.70 -4.32 0.16
N GLY A 68 -11.44 -5.26 -0.76
CA GLY A 68 -11.96 -5.19 -2.13
C GLY A 68 -11.44 -4.02 -2.93
N VAL A 69 -10.25 -3.56 -2.61
CA VAL A 69 -9.42 -2.59 -3.33
C VAL A 69 -8.06 -3.22 -3.63
N SER A 70 -7.31 -2.63 -4.57
CA SER A 70 -6.03 -3.19 -5.06
C SER A 70 -6.18 -4.59 -5.69
N VAL A 71 -7.28 -4.79 -6.42
CA VAL A 71 -7.64 -6.05 -7.09
C VAL A 71 -7.68 -5.88 -8.63
N GLY A 72 -6.96 -4.87 -9.15
CA GLY A 72 -6.84 -4.55 -10.58
C GLY A 72 -7.58 -3.29 -11.02
N GLU A 73 -8.29 -2.61 -10.13
CA GLU A 73 -9.00 -1.36 -10.45
C GLU A 73 -8.01 -0.20 -10.69
N PRO A 74 -8.41 0.78 -11.54
CA PRO A 74 -7.69 2.04 -11.70
C PRO A 74 -7.63 2.86 -10.41
N LEU A 75 -6.77 3.88 -10.38
CA LEU A 75 -6.55 4.74 -9.21
C LEU A 75 -7.82 5.45 -8.73
N ALA A 76 -8.63 6.00 -9.66
CA ALA A 76 -9.81 6.78 -9.30
C ALA A 76 -10.89 5.93 -8.57
N PRO A 77 -11.32 4.75 -9.05
CA PRO A 77 -12.21 3.86 -8.29
C PRO A 77 -11.63 3.42 -6.94
N ARG A 78 -10.32 3.20 -6.83
CA ARG A 78 -9.66 2.84 -5.57
C ARG A 78 -9.79 3.95 -4.53
N ARG A 79 -9.48 5.19 -4.90
CA ARG A 79 -9.60 6.36 -4.03
C ARG A 79 -11.04 6.62 -3.61
N ALA A 80 -11.96 6.59 -4.57
CA ALA A 80 -13.38 6.74 -4.31
C ALA A 80 -13.91 5.70 -3.29
N ALA A 81 -13.45 4.44 -3.39
CA ALA A 81 -13.83 3.41 -2.43
C ALA A 81 -13.39 3.75 -0.98
N ILE A 82 -12.20 4.35 -0.81
CA ILE A 82 -11.71 4.82 0.50
C ILE A 82 -12.58 5.98 1.00
N GLU A 83 -12.81 7.00 0.15
CA GLU A 83 -13.59 8.20 0.45
C GLU A 83 -15.03 7.87 0.90
N TRP A 84 -15.65 6.86 0.28
CA TRP A 84 -17.01 6.42 0.64
C TRP A 84 -17.06 5.54 1.88
N THR A 85 -16.01 4.76 2.14
CA THR A 85 -16.03 3.76 3.21
C THR A 85 -15.55 4.35 4.53
N ALA A 86 -14.44 5.08 4.53
CA ALA A 86 -13.79 5.53 5.76
C ALA A 86 -14.70 6.39 6.66
N PRO A 87 -15.50 7.36 6.13
CA PRO A 87 -16.40 8.16 6.97
C PRO A 87 -17.53 7.38 7.61
N CYS A 88 -17.87 6.20 7.07
CA CYS A 88 -18.94 5.34 7.61
C CYS A 88 -18.44 4.42 8.75
N LEU A 89 -17.15 4.41 9.03
CA LEU A 89 -16.53 3.59 10.08
C LEU A 89 -16.33 4.40 11.37
N PRO A 90 -16.45 3.77 12.55
CA PRO A 90 -16.27 4.44 13.84
C PRO A 90 -14.89 5.11 13.97
N GLU A 91 -14.86 6.38 14.37
CA GLU A 91 -13.62 7.16 14.51
C GLU A 91 -12.71 6.67 15.64
N HIS A 92 -13.29 6.10 16.67
CA HIS A 92 -12.56 5.59 17.83
C HIS A 92 -12.01 4.16 17.64
N ARG A 93 -12.16 3.59 16.44
CA ARG A 93 -11.66 2.26 16.08
C ARG A 93 -10.62 2.36 14.97
N VAL A 94 -9.65 1.46 15.01
CA VAL A 94 -8.61 1.37 13.99
C VAL A 94 -9.21 1.07 12.62
N ARG A 95 -8.83 1.85 11.62
CA ARG A 95 -9.20 1.69 10.20
C ARG A 95 -7.99 1.21 9.39
N TYR A 96 -8.13 0.07 8.77
CA TYR A 96 -7.06 -0.61 8.05
C TYR A 96 -7.35 -0.67 6.55
N LEU A 97 -6.46 -0.15 5.72
CA LEU A 97 -6.56 -0.26 4.26
C LEU A 97 -5.70 -1.41 3.77
N MET A 98 -6.34 -2.44 3.21
CA MET A 98 -5.69 -3.69 2.82
C MET A 98 -5.04 -3.60 1.43
N GLY A 99 -3.78 -4.04 1.33
CA GLY A 99 -3.08 -4.26 0.06
C GLY A 99 -2.68 -2.99 -0.70
N VAL A 100 -2.80 -1.81 -0.10
CA VAL A 100 -2.46 -0.51 -0.69
C VAL A 100 -1.27 0.09 0.03
N GLY A 101 -0.25 0.54 -0.71
CA GLY A 101 0.96 1.03 -0.06
C GLY A 101 1.89 1.83 -0.98
N THR A 102 1.39 2.50 -2.03
CA THR A 102 2.17 3.60 -2.58
C THR A 102 2.07 4.80 -1.64
N ILE A 103 3.14 5.57 -1.49
CA ILE A 103 3.13 6.74 -0.60
C ILE A 103 2.01 7.73 -0.96
N PRO A 104 1.74 8.06 -2.24
CA PRO A 104 0.61 8.89 -2.60
C PRO A 104 -0.76 8.33 -2.19
N ASP A 105 -0.96 7.01 -2.30
CA ASP A 105 -2.22 6.38 -1.90
C ASP A 105 -2.35 6.31 -0.37
N MET A 106 -1.24 6.07 0.34
CA MET A 106 -1.21 6.12 1.82
C MET A 106 -1.51 7.53 2.34
N LEU A 107 -0.95 8.58 1.72
CA LEU A 107 -1.27 9.98 2.06
C LEU A 107 -2.74 10.29 1.86
N HIS A 108 -3.31 9.87 0.72
CA HIS A 108 -4.73 10.02 0.45
C HIS A 108 -5.58 9.31 1.51
N ALA A 109 -5.25 8.07 1.85
CA ALA A 109 -5.98 7.29 2.84
C ALA A 109 -5.86 7.87 4.27
N ILE A 110 -4.66 8.33 4.67
CA ILE A 110 -4.43 9.01 5.95
C ILE A 110 -5.29 10.27 6.07
N ALA A 111 -5.40 11.05 4.99
CA ALA A 111 -6.27 12.23 4.96
C ALA A 111 -7.76 11.89 5.15
N HIS A 112 -8.16 10.63 4.91
CA HIS A 112 -9.51 10.12 5.15
C HIS A 112 -9.64 9.30 6.45
N GLY A 113 -8.62 9.34 7.33
CA GLY A 113 -8.66 8.72 8.66
C GLY A 113 -8.35 7.23 8.66
N VAL A 114 -7.51 6.75 7.75
CA VAL A 114 -6.98 5.39 7.77
C VAL A 114 -5.69 5.34 8.59
N ASP A 115 -5.55 4.32 9.45
CA ASP A 115 -4.49 4.18 10.43
C ASP A 115 -3.45 3.11 10.06
N LEU A 116 -3.88 1.98 9.46
CA LEU A 116 -3.03 0.82 9.18
C LEU A 116 -2.99 0.50 7.69
N PHE A 117 -1.84 -0.02 7.26
CA PHE A 117 -1.56 -0.43 5.88
C PHE A 117 -0.76 -1.72 5.86
N ASP A 118 -0.97 -2.53 4.82
CA ASP A 118 -0.06 -3.58 4.40
C ASP A 118 0.24 -3.44 2.91
N CYS A 119 1.46 -3.73 2.51
CA CYS A 119 1.81 -3.72 1.09
C CYS A 119 3.06 -4.54 0.81
N VAL A 120 3.04 -5.25 -0.31
CA VAL A 120 4.21 -6.00 -0.79
C VAL A 120 5.24 -5.12 -1.51
N LEU A 121 4.87 -3.88 -1.90
CA LEU A 121 5.69 -3.03 -2.77
C LEU A 121 7.10 -2.77 -2.22
N PRO A 122 7.31 -2.41 -0.94
CA PRO A 122 8.66 -2.14 -0.45
C PRO A 122 9.60 -3.33 -0.68
N ALA A 123 9.18 -4.52 -0.30
CA ALA A 123 9.97 -5.74 -0.43
C ALA A 123 10.05 -6.23 -1.89
N ARG A 124 8.91 -6.25 -2.61
CA ARG A 124 8.87 -6.67 -4.02
C ARG A 124 9.76 -5.78 -4.88
N ASN A 125 9.61 -4.47 -4.78
CA ASN A 125 10.38 -3.49 -5.56
C ASN A 125 11.85 -3.49 -5.14
N GLY A 126 12.14 -3.63 -3.84
CA GLY A 126 13.50 -3.83 -3.34
C GLY A 126 14.18 -5.02 -3.99
N ARG A 127 13.53 -6.19 -4.07
CA ARG A 127 14.11 -7.37 -4.75
C ARG A 127 14.42 -7.15 -6.22
N HIS A 128 13.68 -6.28 -6.91
CA HIS A 128 13.85 -6.02 -8.34
C HIS A 128 14.74 -4.81 -8.66
N GLY A 129 15.19 -4.07 -7.63
CA GLY A 129 16.08 -2.92 -7.81
C GLY A 129 15.38 -1.60 -8.08
N LEU A 130 14.09 -1.49 -7.73
CA LEU A 130 13.40 -0.22 -7.60
C LEU A 130 13.47 0.20 -6.13
N LEU A 131 14.26 1.25 -5.84
CA LEU A 131 14.59 1.69 -4.50
C LEU A 131 14.01 3.07 -4.25
N TYR A 132 13.26 3.21 -3.17
CA TYR A 132 12.60 4.47 -2.81
C TYR A 132 13.56 5.40 -2.07
N THR A 133 13.49 6.69 -2.36
CA THR A 133 14.23 7.72 -1.64
C THR A 133 13.31 8.90 -1.35
N ARG A 134 13.77 9.83 -0.53
CA ARG A 134 13.05 11.08 -0.30
C ARG A 134 12.90 11.95 -1.57
N GLU A 135 13.72 11.71 -2.59
CA GLU A 135 13.70 12.42 -3.87
C GLU A 135 12.93 11.67 -4.97
N GLY A 136 12.37 10.49 -4.67
CA GLY A 136 11.67 9.64 -5.62
C GLY A 136 12.31 8.27 -5.76
N ALA A 137 11.80 7.45 -6.68
CA ALA A 137 12.27 6.09 -6.86
C ALA A 137 13.47 5.98 -7.82
N LEU A 138 14.46 5.20 -7.43
CA LEU A 138 15.66 4.92 -8.21
C LEU A 138 15.61 3.52 -8.81
N ARG A 139 15.74 3.41 -10.13
CA ARG A 139 16.02 2.11 -10.79
C ARG A 139 17.51 1.85 -10.76
N ILE A 140 18.00 1.21 -9.71
CA ILE A 140 19.45 1.05 -9.42
C ILE A 140 20.23 0.32 -10.53
N LYS A 141 19.56 -0.45 -11.39
CA LYS A 141 20.18 -1.15 -12.53
C LYS A 141 20.53 -0.20 -13.69
N ASN A 142 20.12 1.07 -13.67
CA ASN A 142 20.44 2.05 -14.72
C ASN A 142 21.95 2.35 -14.72
N ALA A 143 22.52 2.48 -15.91
CA ALA A 143 23.97 2.69 -16.12
C ALA A 143 24.51 3.94 -15.44
N ARG A 144 23.67 4.97 -15.22
CA ARG A 144 24.05 6.22 -14.51
C ARG A 144 24.59 5.98 -13.10
N PHE A 145 24.27 4.85 -12.48
CA PHE A 145 24.69 4.52 -11.13
C PHE A 145 25.97 3.65 -11.07
N ARG A 146 26.58 3.31 -12.23
CA ARG A 146 27.76 2.45 -12.30
C ARG A 146 28.91 2.96 -11.45
N ASP A 147 29.15 4.27 -11.48
CA ASP A 147 30.29 4.93 -10.84
C ASP A 147 29.84 5.93 -9.76
N ASP A 148 28.56 5.87 -9.34
CA ASP A 148 27.98 6.79 -8.35
C ASP A 148 28.35 6.34 -6.93
N SER A 149 29.27 7.06 -6.30
CA SER A 149 29.76 6.80 -4.94
C SER A 149 28.81 7.26 -3.83
N ALA A 150 27.72 8.00 -4.17
CA ALA A 150 26.75 8.46 -3.19
C ALA A 150 25.93 7.30 -2.58
N PRO A 151 25.40 7.45 -1.35
CA PRO A 151 24.40 6.53 -0.80
C PRO A 151 23.10 6.58 -1.59
N LEU A 152 22.22 5.59 -1.39
CA LEU A 152 20.88 5.60 -2.01
C LEU A 152 20.12 6.88 -1.68
N ASP A 153 20.09 7.22 -0.42
CA ASP A 153 19.46 8.42 0.11
C ASP A 153 20.36 8.99 1.23
N PRO A 154 20.90 10.20 1.06
CA PRO A 154 21.79 10.82 2.04
C PRO A 154 21.14 11.07 3.42
N GLU A 155 19.83 11.23 3.45
CA GLU A 155 19.08 11.49 4.69
C GLU A 155 18.58 10.19 5.36
N CYS A 156 18.79 9.03 4.72
CA CYS A 156 18.34 7.75 5.23
C CYS A 156 19.34 7.14 6.21
N GLY A 157 18.94 6.96 7.46
CA GLY A 157 19.75 6.34 8.52
C GLY A 157 19.79 4.80 8.49
N CYS A 158 19.40 4.12 7.39
CA CYS A 158 19.45 2.68 7.35
C CYS A 158 20.89 2.13 7.20
N PRO A 159 21.16 0.88 7.61
CA PRO A 159 22.50 0.29 7.52
C PRO A 159 23.01 0.12 6.09
N VAL A 160 22.14 0.20 5.08
CA VAL A 160 22.52 0.17 3.67
C VAL A 160 23.07 1.53 3.25
N CYS A 161 22.36 2.62 3.48
CA CYS A 161 22.80 3.96 3.13
C CYS A 161 24.05 4.41 3.89
N SER A 162 24.24 3.95 5.12
CA SER A 162 25.40 4.30 5.94
C SER A 162 26.70 3.61 5.51
N ARG A 163 26.63 2.56 4.68
CA ARG A 163 27.80 1.69 4.37
C ARG A 163 28.02 1.44 2.90
N LEU A 164 27.00 1.54 2.06
CA LEU A 164 27.04 1.11 0.66
C LEU A 164 26.71 2.28 -0.28
N SER A 165 27.44 2.34 -1.39
CA SER A 165 27.22 3.31 -2.45
C SER A 165 26.19 2.78 -3.48
N ARG A 166 25.63 3.71 -4.27
CA ARG A 166 24.79 3.36 -5.43
C ARG A 166 25.55 2.51 -6.44
N ALA A 167 26.84 2.79 -6.67
CA ALA A 167 27.70 2.00 -7.55
C ALA A 167 27.83 0.55 -7.08
N PHE A 168 28.06 0.32 -5.78
CA PHE A 168 28.16 -1.03 -5.24
C PHE A 168 26.83 -1.79 -5.35
N LEU A 169 25.73 -1.16 -5.01
CA LEU A 169 24.40 -1.75 -5.16
C LEU A 169 24.06 -2.02 -6.63
N HIS A 170 24.37 -1.06 -7.54
CA HIS A 170 24.22 -1.28 -8.98
C HIS A 170 24.97 -2.54 -9.43
N HIS A 171 26.23 -2.72 -9.00
CA HIS A 171 27.01 -3.92 -9.28
C HIS A 171 26.29 -5.17 -8.79
N LEU A 172 25.86 -5.24 -7.52
CA LEU A 172 25.18 -6.41 -6.97
C LEU A 172 23.90 -6.79 -7.73
N TYR A 173 23.07 -5.80 -8.08
CA TYR A 173 21.85 -6.04 -8.87
C TYR A 173 22.14 -6.47 -10.31
N ARG A 174 23.23 -5.98 -10.90
CA ARG A 174 23.64 -6.38 -12.27
C ARG A 174 24.26 -7.76 -12.30
N SER A 175 24.98 -8.14 -11.28
CA SER A 175 25.60 -9.47 -11.13
C SER A 175 24.61 -10.54 -10.65
N GLY A 176 23.38 -10.14 -10.24
CA GLY A 176 22.38 -11.10 -9.75
C GLY A 176 22.64 -11.62 -8.33
N GLU A 177 23.42 -10.91 -7.53
CA GLU A 177 23.73 -11.28 -6.16
C GLU A 177 22.48 -11.28 -5.26
N LEU A 178 22.28 -12.33 -4.47
CA LEU A 178 21.14 -12.43 -3.55
C LEU A 178 21.12 -11.32 -2.51
N SER A 179 22.28 -10.86 -2.07
CA SER A 179 22.44 -9.74 -1.13
C SER A 179 21.82 -8.44 -1.64
N ALA A 180 21.78 -8.21 -2.96
CA ALA A 180 21.13 -7.05 -3.55
C ALA A 180 19.65 -6.95 -3.15
N ALA A 181 18.91 -8.06 -3.24
CA ALA A 181 17.50 -8.13 -2.85
C ALA A 181 17.28 -7.85 -1.36
N VAL A 182 18.20 -8.35 -0.52
CA VAL A 182 18.17 -8.12 0.94
C VAL A 182 18.39 -6.63 1.24
N TYR A 183 19.45 -6.04 0.70
CA TYR A 183 19.77 -4.62 0.93
C TYR A 183 18.69 -3.68 0.41
N GLY A 184 18.17 -3.93 -0.79
CA GLY A 184 17.07 -3.14 -1.33
C GLY A 184 15.79 -3.25 -0.50
N THR A 185 15.49 -4.42 0.05
CA THR A 185 14.33 -4.62 0.94
C THR A 185 14.52 -3.87 2.26
N ILE A 186 15.69 -3.98 2.91
CA ILE A 186 16.00 -3.27 4.16
C ILE A 186 15.84 -1.76 3.97
N HIS A 187 16.41 -1.23 2.89
CA HIS A 187 16.33 0.20 2.58
C HIS A 187 14.88 0.65 2.35
N ASN A 188 14.15 -0.03 1.46
CA ASN A 188 12.77 0.32 1.15
C ASN A 188 11.86 0.26 2.38
N LEU A 189 11.97 -0.78 3.21
CA LEU A 189 11.20 -0.87 4.45
C LEU A 189 11.51 0.30 5.38
N ARG A 190 12.78 0.70 5.49
CA ARG A 190 13.16 1.87 6.30
C ARG A 190 12.47 3.14 5.81
N VAL A 191 12.47 3.41 4.51
CA VAL A 191 11.80 4.59 3.93
C VAL A 191 10.31 4.61 4.27
N PHE A 192 9.62 3.47 4.14
CA PHE A 192 8.19 3.39 4.48
C PHE A 192 7.92 3.54 5.98
N LEU A 193 8.77 3.00 6.83
CA LEU A 193 8.65 3.16 8.28
C LEU A 193 8.92 4.60 8.72
N ASP A 194 9.91 5.27 8.11
CA ASP A 194 10.18 6.69 8.34
C ASP A 194 9.01 7.56 7.89
N PHE A 195 8.45 7.28 6.70
CA PHE A 195 7.22 7.93 6.23
C PHE A 195 6.06 7.79 7.24
N MET A 196 5.82 6.59 7.77
CA MET A 196 4.77 6.36 8.77
C MET A 196 5.07 7.05 10.10
N GLY A 197 6.34 7.19 10.47
CA GLY A 197 6.78 8.00 11.61
C GLY A 197 6.42 9.48 11.43
N GLU A 198 6.83 10.05 10.30
CA GLU A 198 6.51 11.43 9.93
C GLU A 198 5.00 11.67 9.80
N ALA A 199 4.23 10.66 9.32
CA ALA A 199 2.77 10.76 9.23
C ALA A 199 2.13 10.88 10.62
N ARG A 200 2.55 10.07 11.60
CA ARG A 200 2.05 10.17 12.99
C ARG A 200 2.35 11.53 13.61
N GLU A 201 3.56 12.04 13.42
CA GLU A 201 3.94 13.37 13.89
C GLU A 201 3.13 14.49 13.22
N ALA A 202 2.90 14.38 11.89
CA ALA A 202 2.11 15.34 11.13
C ALA A 202 0.63 15.34 11.55
N ILE A 203 0.06 14.18 11.85
CA ILE A 203 -1.31 14.05 12.38
C ILE A 203 -1.41 14.74 13.74
N ALA A 204 -0.51 14.41 14.67
CA ALA A 204 -0.48 15.00 16.00
C ALA A 204 -0.31 16.53 15.99
N ALA A 205 0.36 17.05 14.98
CA ALA A 205 0.59 18.48 14.79
C ALA A 205 -0.42 19.18 13.84
N PHE A 206 -1.45 18.47 13.36
CA PHE A 206 -2.42 18.96 12.37
C PHE A 206 -1.77 19.48 11.06
N ARG A 207 -0.69 18.82 10.59
CA ARG A 207 0.12 19.23 9.43
C ARG A 207 0.19 18.17 8.31
N VAL A 208 -0.84 17.37 8.14
CA VAL A 208 -0.89 16.29 7.10
C VAL A 208 -0.72 16.87 5.69
N ALA A 209 -1.23 18.08 5.42
CA ALA A 209 -1.04 18.75 4.14
C ALA A 209 0.44 19.09 3.85
N ASP A 210 1.24 19.41 4.88
CA ASP A 210 2.67 19.69 4.76
C ASP A 210 3.44 18.39 4.44
N LEU A 211 3.06 17.30 5.09
CA LEU A 211 3.60 15.97 4.79
C LEU A 211 3.31 15.60 3.33
N ALA A 212 2.07 15.77 2.88
CA ALA A 212 1.69 15.50 1.50
C ALA A 212 2.55 16.30 0.51
N ARG A 213 2.76 17.59 0.72
CA ARG A 213 3.64 18.41 -0.13
C ARG A 213 5.06 17.89 -0.18
N ARG A 214 5.64 17.47 0.96
CA ARG A 214 7.02 16.95 1.01
C ARG A 214 7.21 15.65 0.24
N TRP A 215 6.22 14.77 0.27
CA TRP A 215 6.32 13.44 -0.32
C TRP A 215 5.75 13.33 -1.73
N THR A 216 4.83 14.23 -2.18
CA THR A 216 4.25 14.19 -3.54
C THR A 216 4.99 15.02 -4.56
N SER A 217 5.65 16.10 -4.17
CA SER A 217 6.51 16.88 -5.09
C SER A 217 7.65 16.04 -5.69
N ARG A 218 7.91 14.86 -5.12
CA ARG A 218 9.04 13.98 -5.41
C ARG A 218 8.65 12.68 -6.13
N SER A 219 7.35 12.35 -6.21
CA SER A 219 6.88 11.04 -6.71
C SER A 219 6.25 11.06 -8.11
N ALA A 220 6.39 12.15 -8.87
CA ALA A 220 5.81 12.28 -10.21
C ALA A 220 6.28 11.18 -11.21
N ASP A 221 7.40 10.52 -10.93
CA ASP A 221 7.95 9.43 -11.76
C ASP A 221 7.41 8.03 -11.43
N GLU A 222 6.75 7.83 -10.29
CA GLU A 222 6.25 6.49 -9.89
C GLU A 222 5.09 6.01 -10.76
N HIS A 223 4.17 6.89 -11.15
CA HIS A 223 2.98 6.52 -11.93
C HIS A 223 3.29 6.12 -13.39
N ARG A 224 4.42 6.54 -13.96
CA ARG A 224 4.87 6.06 -15.27
C ARG A 224 5.36 4.61 -15.25
N SER A 225 5.82 4.12 -14.10
CA SER A 225 6.42 2.79 -13.98
C SER A 225 5.39 1.68 -13.71
N GLU A 226 4.28 1.96 -13.06
CA GLU A 226 3.23 0.96 -12.80
C GLU A 226 2.47 0.58 -14.07
N ASN A 227 2.22 1.54 -14.97
CA ASN A 227 1.54 1.28 -16.24
C ASN A 227 2.40 0.47 -17.24
N SER A 228 3.73 0.53 -17.17
CA SER A 228 4.59 -0.22 -18.08
C SER A 228 4.73 -1.70 -17.72
N VAL A 229 4.64 -2.05 -16.43
CA VAL A 229 4.73 -3.45 -15.96
C VAL A 229 3.40 -4.20 -16.17
N ALA A 230 2.28 -3.50 -16.16
CA ALA A 230 0.96 -4.11 -16.41
C ALA A 230 0.77 -4.49 -17.89
N VAL A 231 1.43 -3.80 -18.82
CA VAL A 231 1.32 -4.06 -20.28
C VAL A 231 2.19 -5.25 -20.72
N GLU A 232 3.38 -5.43 -20.12
CA GLU A 232 4.27 -6.55 -20.47
C GLU A 232 3.82 -7.93 -19.96
N SER A 233 2.89 -7.98 -19.00
CA SER A 233 2.36 -9.24 -18.46
C SER A 233 1.18 -9.82 -19.25
N GLN A 234 0.71 -9.16 -20.32
CA GLN A 234 -0.47 -9.57 -21.11
C GLN A 234 -0.15 -10.10 -22.51
N GLU A 235 1.11 -10.21 -22.91
CA GLU A 235 1.42 -10.88 -24.19
C GLU A 235 1.30 -12.40 -24.03
N PRO A 236 0.44 -13.07 -24.83
CA PRO A 236 0.33 -14.52 -24.81
C PRO A 236 1.61 -15.12 -25.39
N ARG A 237 2.29 -15.95 -24.59
CA ARG A 237 3.39 -16.76 -25.10
C ARG A 237 2.88 -17.62 -26.25
N SER A 238 3.23 -17.27 -27.47
CA SER A 238 3.02 -18.12 -28.64
C SER A 238 3.79 -19.43 -28.43
N ARG A 239 3.03 -20.52 -28.33
CA ARG A 239 3.58 -21.88 -28.38
C ARG A 239 4.05 -22.13 -29.81
N SER A 240 5.33 -22.29 -30.02
CA SER A 240 5.93 -23.05 -31.11
C SER A 240 6.43 -24.39 -30.60
#